data_16911e651033d3e3e1d72f6d0dab10c8
#
_entry.id   16911e651033d3e3e1d72f6d0dab10c8
#
_cell.length_a   1.000
_cell.length_b   1.000
_cell.length_c   1.000
_cell.angle_alpha   90.00
_cell.angle_beta   90.00
_cell.angle_gamma   90.00
#
_symmetry.space_group_name_H-M   'P 1'
#
loop_
_entity.id
_entity.type
_entity.pdbx_description
1 polymer ?
#
loop_
_entity_poly.entity_id
_entity_poly.type
_entity_poly.pdbx_seq_one_letter_code
_entity_poly.pdbx_strand_id
1 'polypeptide(L)'
;MGQLRFITGGESHGAALTAIIDGLPAGLQLSRAELDAQLARRQRGYGRGGRMKIETDRVLVLSGLRFGETIGAPLTLQVVNRDFVNWTDRMDPFGAPSGERITAVRPGHADLAGVLKYDRRDARDILERSSARETTMRVAVGAVCRQLLAALGIDIASHVTEIGGVAVDAAAIRADDIGVTNSDDLNCCDAAAGARMRERIDEAKLAGDTLGGIFEIVVRGLPTGLGTYTQWDRRLDGRLAGALMSIQAIKGVEIGAGFACAHLPGSEIHDELYMGADGRPYRKTNRAGGLEGGMTNGEPLIVRAAMKPIPTLMAPLQTIDLATGEAVSASKERSDTCAVPAASVVGEAMTAFVLADAVCSQFSADNMTDLQASLAAYRARLAEVWQNA
;
A
#
# COMPACT_ATOMS: atom_id res chain seq x y z
N MET A 1 13.26 -17.35 -2.51
CA MET A 1 13.04 -15.91 -2.66
C MET A 1 12.05 -15.72 -3.77
N GLY A 2 11.22 -14.67 -3.76
CA GLY A 2 10.35 -14.34 -4.89
C GLY A 2 11.17 -13.98 -6.14
N GLN A 3 10.52 -13.96 -7.30
CA GLN A 3 11.15 -13.58 -8.57
C GLN A 3 11.26 -12.06 -8.71
N LEU A 4 10.22 -11.31 -8.28
CA LEU A 4 10.26 -9.86 -8.26
C LEU A 4 10.84 -9.34 -6.95
N ARG A 5 11.66 -8.32 -7.06
CA ARG A 5 12.14 -7.55 -5.91
C ARG A 5 12.25 -6.08 -6.28
N PHE A 6 12.17 -5.21 -5.30
CA PHE A 6 12.47 -3.81 -5.50
C PHE A 6 13.25 -3.22 -4.33
N ILE A 7 13.96 -2.15 -4.60
CA ILE A 7 14.63 -1.33 -3.60
C ILE A 7 14.27 0.13 -3.85
N THR A 8 14.12 0.90 -2.77
CA THR A 8 13.85 2.35 -2.84
C THR A 8 14.98 3.13 -2.20
N GLY A 9 15.28 4.30 -2.76
CA GLY A 9 16.24 5.27 -2.25
C GLY A 9 15.67 6.68 -2.25
N GLY A 10 16.34 7.60 -1.55
CA GLY A 10 15.99 9.00 -1.48
C GLY A 10 15.34 9.41 -0.16
N GLU A 11 15.45 10.70 0.14
CA GLU A 11 14.98 11.38 1.33
C GLU A 11 13.77 12.27 1.02
N SER A 12 12.98 12.58 2.04
CA SER A 12 11.76 13.38 1.90
C SER A 12 12.00 14.74 1.25
N HIS A 13 13.08 15.41 1.61
CA HIS A 13 13.49 16.71 1.08
C HIS A 13 14.79 16.64 0.25
N GLY A 14 15.29 15.43 -0.08
CA GLY A 14 16.38 15.22 -1.03
C GLY A 14 15.94 15.51 -2.47
N ALA A 15 16.87 15.45 -3.42
CA ALA A 15 16.65 15.84 -4.82
C ALA A 15 15.58 15.00 -5.52
N ALA A 16 15.55 13.70 -5.25
CA ALA A 16 14.61 12.78 -5.87
C ALA A 16 14.40 11.52 -5.02
N LEU A 17 13.32 10.81 -5.32
CA LEU A 17 13.07 9.45 -4.86
C LEU A 17 13.27 8.50 -6.03
N THR A 18 13.86 7.34 -5.78
CA THR A 18 14.17 6.35 -6.80
C THR A 18 13.73 4.95 -6.36
N ALA A 19 13.26 4.15 -7.31
CA ALA A 19 13.04 2.72 -7.12
C ALA A 19 13.68 1.94 -8.27
N ILE A 20 14.21 0.77 -7.96
CA ILE A 20 14.66 -0.20 -8.94
C ILE A 20 13.86 -1.48 -8.73
N ILE A 21 13.20 -1.94 -9.79
CA ILE A 21 12.44 -3.20 -9.83
C ILE A 21 13.25 -4.20 -10.66
N ASP A 22 13.49 -5.37 -10.12
CA ASP A 22 14.19 -6.46 -10.78
C ASP A 22 13.27 -7.68 -10.91
N GLY A 23 13.39 -8.44 -12.01
CA GLY A 23 12.63 -9.66 -12.26
C GLY A 23 11.30 -9.46 -13.03
N LEU A 24 11.06 -8.28 -13.62
CA LEU A 24 9.88 -8.07 -14.48
C LEU A 24 10.01 -8.86 -15.79
N PRO A 25 8.92 -9.51 -16.27
CA PRO A 25 8.93 -10.16 -17.57
C PRO A 25 9.14 -9.16 -18.71
N ALA A 26 9.90 -9.54 -19.74
CA ALA A 26 9.99 -8.75 -20.96
C ALA A 26 8.66 -8.73 -21.72
N GLY A 27 8.39 -7.65 -22.46
CA GLY A 27 7.18 -7.50 -23.26
C GLY A 27 5.95 -7.02 -22.51
N LEU A 28 6.08 -6.61 -21.23
CA LEU A 28 4.99 -5.94 -20.51
C LEU A 28 4.83 -4.51 -21.05
N GLN A 29 3.65 -4.21 -21.59
CA GLN A 29 3.28 -2.86 -21.99
C GLN A 29 2.99 -2.01 -20.76
N LEU A 30 3.66 -0.86 -20.65
CA LEU A 30 3.46 0.11 -19.58
C LEU A 30 2.92 1.43 -20.12
N SER A 31 1.82 1.89 -19.54
CA SER A 31 1.24 3.20 -19.77
C SER A 31 1.79 4.22 -18.77
N ARG A 32 2.44 5.27 -19.27
CA ARG A 32 2.85 6.42 -18.44
C ARG A 32 1.66 7.08 -17.75
N ALA A 33 0.53 7.19 -18.46
CA ALA A 33 -0.68 7.81 -17.92
C ALA A 33 -1.19 7.05 -16.70
N GLU A 34 -1.17 5.71 -16.73
CA GLU A 34 -1.54 4.86 -15.59
C GLU A 34 -0.57 5.02 -14.41
N LEU A 35 0.74 5.08 -14.67
CA LEU A 35 1.75 5.32 -13.63
C LEU A 35 1.49 6.66 -12.93
N ASP A 36 1.33 7.73 -13.70
CA ASP A 36 1.10 9.08 -13.18
C ASP A 36 -0.28 9.18 -12.48
N ALA A 37 -1.30 8.45 -12.97
CA ALA A 37 -2.63 8.41 -12.36
C ALA A 37 -2.59 7.79 -10.94
N GLN A 38 -1.83 6.71 -10.72
CA GLN A 38 -1.69 6.10 -9.39
C GLN A 38 -0.96 7.04 -8.42
N LEU A 39 0.07 7.74 -8.88
CA LEU A 39 0.76 8.76 -8.08
C LEU A 39 -0.20 9.91 -7.71
N ALA A 40 -0.99 10.39 -8.67
CA ALA A 40 -2.00 11.42 -8.44
C ALA A 40 -3.08 10.95 -7.43
N ARG A 41 -3.53 9.68 -7.50
CA ARG A 41 -4.45 9.10 -6.50
C ARG A 41 -3.86 9.16 -5.09
N ARG A 42 -2.59 8.77 -4.91
CA ARG A 42 -1.90 8.85 -3.61
C ARG A 42 -1.84 10.28 -3.06
N GLN A 43 -1.74 11.28 -3.93
CA GLN A 43 -1.66 12.69 -3.52
C GLN A 43 -3.02 13.29 -3.15
N ARG A 44 -4.14 12.70 -3.57
CA ARG A 44 -5.50 13.13 -3.21
C ARG A 44 -5.81 12.76 -1.76
N GLY A 45 -6.87 13.33 -1.24
CA GLY A 45 -7.45 12.98 0.05
C GLY A 45 -7.93 14.20 0.83
N TYR A 46 -9.09 14.09 1.48
CA TYR A 46 -9.56 15.07 2.43
C TYR A 46 -8.68 15.04 3.70
N GLY A 47 -8.39 16.19 4.27
CA GLY A 47 -7.48 16.29 5.43
C GLY A 47 -5.99 16.32 5.10
N ARG A 48 -5.62 16.39 3.81
CA ARG A 48 -4.23 16.50 3.37
C ARG A 48 -3.61 17.87 3.64
N GLY A 49 -2.33 17.87 4.01
CA GLY A 49 -1.55 19.08 4.28
C GLY A 49 -1.10 19.85 3.02
N GLY A 50 -0.58 21.05 3.22
CA GLY A 50 -0.20 21.96 2.14
C GLY A 50 0.88 21.48 1.19
N ARG A 51 1.72 20.50 1.59
CA ARG A 51 2.78 19.93 0.73
C ARG A 51 2.22 19.31 -0.55
N MET A 52 1.02 18.76 -0.51
CA MET A 52 0.39 18.15 -1.70
C MET A 52 0.06 19.18 -2.81
N LYS A 53 0.08 20.48 -2.48
CA LYS A 53 -0.08 21.54 -3.49
C LYS A 53 1.23 21.89 -4.22
N ILE A 54 2.38 21.55 -3.62
CA ILE A 54 3.72 21.84 -4.19
C ILE A 54 4.14 20.68 -5.10
N GLU A 55 3.99 19.46 -4.61
CA GLU A 55 4.42 18.27 -5.32
C GLU A 55 3.38 17.81 -6.34
N THR A 56 3.80 17.62 -7.58
CA THR A 56 3.04 16.94 -8.62
C THR A 56 3.89 15.76 -9.08
N ASP A 57 3.64 14.61 -8.48
CA ASP A 57 4.45 13.42 -8.70
C ASP A 57 4.26 12.90 -10.13
N ARG A 58 5.37 12.76 -10.86
CA ARG A 58 5.43 12.12 -12.17
C ARG A 58 6.63 11.21 -12.24
N VAL A 59 6.43 10.04 -12.85
CA VAL A 59 7.50 9.05 -13.00
C VAL A 59 8.40 9.39 -14.17
N LEU A 60 9.71 9.43 -13.92
CA LEU A 60 10.76 9.32 -14.93
C LEU A 60 11.22 7.87 -14.97
N VAL A 61 11.28 7.29 -16.17
CA VAL A 61 11.82 5.94 -16.39
C VAL A 61 13.24 6.10 -16.91
N LEU A 62 14.22 5.57 -16.17
CA LEU A 62 15.64 5.74 -16.50
C LEU A 62 16.25 4.50 -17.18
N SER A 63 15.69 3.29 -16.95
CA SER A 63 16.14 2.03 -17.55
C SER A 63 15.03 0.98 -17.56
N GLY A 64 15.24 -0.13 -18.26
CA GLY A 64 14.36 -1.30 -18.25
C GLY A 64 13.13 -1.21 -19.15
N LEU A 65 12.92 -0.07 -19.83
CA LEU A 65 11.78 0.15 -20.72
C LEU A 65 12.25 0.70 -22.07
N ARG A 66 11.67 0.21 -23.18
CA ARG A 66 11.89 0.71 -24.53
C ARG A 66 10.59 0.69 -25.32
N PHE A 67 10.21 1.82 -25.91
CA PHE A 67 8.97 1.98 -26.69
C PHE A 67 7.69 1.56 -25.94
N GLY A 68 7.68 1.74 -24.60
CA GLY A 68 6.56 1.35 -23.75
C GLY A 68 6.59 -0.11 -23.27
N GLU A 69 7.56 -0.91 -23.69
CA GLU A 69 7.69 -2.32 -23.30
C GLU A 69 8.88 -2.55 -22.36
N THR A 70 8.68 -3.40 -21.35
CA THR A 70 9.78 -3.90 -20.52
C THR A 70 10.70 -4.81 -21.36
N ILE A 71 11.99 -4.79 -21.05
CA ILE A 71 13.01 -5.53 -21.82
C ILE A 71 13.69 -6.64 -21.00
N GLY A 72 13.12 -7.01 -19.81
CA GLY A 72 13.72 -8.01 -18.91
C GLY A 72 14.93 -7.49 -18.11
N ALA A 73 15.31 -6.23 -18.28
CA ALA A 73 16.34 -5.57 -17.48
C ALA A 73 15.73 -4.85 -16.27
N PRO A 74 16.52 -4.53 -15.22
CA PRO A 74 16.03 -3.77 -14.09
C PRO A 74 15.37 -2.46 -14.51
N LEU A 75 14.12 -2.25 -14.07
CA LEU A 75 13.35 -1.05 -14.34
C LEU A 75 13.65 0.00 -13.25
N THR A 76 14.27 1.11 -13.63
CA THR A 76 14.56 2.21 -12.72
C THR A 76 13.56 3.34 -12.90
N LEU A 77 12.87 3.66 -11.80
CA LEU A 77 11.88 4.73 -11.69
C LEU A 77 12.40 5.84 -10.79
N GLN A 78 12.15 7.08 -11.15
CA GLN A 78 12.51 8.25 -10.35
C GLN A 78 11.35 9.26 -10.30
N VAL A 79 11.19 9.92 -9.14
CA VAL A 79 10.30 11.07 -8.94
C VAL A 79 11.11 12.20 -8.34
N VAL A 80 11.17 13.34 -9.02
CA VAL A 80 11.89 14.53 -8.56
C VAL A 80 11.09 15.21 -7.45
N ASN A 81 11.74 15.60 -6.36
CA ASN A 81 11.15 16.43 -5.32
C ASN A 81 11.22 17.91 -5.69
N ARG A 82 10.07 18.54 -5.94
CA ARG A 82 10.04 19.97 -6.31
C ARG A 82 10.42 20.89 -5.15
N ASP A 83 10.12 20.49 -3.92
CA ASP A 83 10.46 21.25 -2.72
C ASP A 83 11.99 21.26 -2.44
N PHE A 84 12.78 20.42 -3.12
CA PHE A 84 14.24 20.35 -2.95
C PHE A 84 14.94 21.69 -3.16
N VAL A 85 14.42 22.56 -4.01
CA VAL A 85 14.98 23.90 -4.24
C VAL A 85 15.09 24.74 -2.95
N ASN A 86 14.27 24.45 -1.96
CA ASN A 86 14.28 25.11 -0.65
C ASN A 86 15.19 24.40 0.38
N TRP A 87 15.82 23.27 -0.02
CA TRP A 87 16.57 22.38 0.87
C TRP A 87 18.00 22.12 0.41
N THR A 88 18.47 22.74 -0.66
CA THR A 88 19.79 22.50 -1.27
C THR A 88 20.91 22.53 -0.26
N ASP A 89 20.94 23.55 0.61
CA ASP A 89 22.03 23.70 1.60
C ASP A 89 21.92 22.70 2.76
N ARG A 90 20.66 22.33 3.12
CA ARG A 90 20.43 21.39 4.25
C ARG A 90 20.55 19.93 3.86
N MET A 91 20.37 19.63 2.57
CA MET A 91 20.38 18.28 2.01
C MET A 91 21.54 18.06 1.04
N ASP A 92 22.55 18.96 1.05
CA ASP A 92 23.79 18.78 0.27
C ASP A 92 24.56 17.56 0.83
N PRO A 93 24.78 16.51 0.02
CA PRO A 93 25.46 15.29 0.48
C PRO A 93 26.94 15.51 0.85
N PHE A 94 27.55 16.61 0.38
CA PHE A 94 28.97 16.93 0.60
C PHE A 94 29.19 18.30 1.28
N GLY A 95 28.11 19.02 1.57
CA GLY A 95 28.14 20.34 2.19
C GLY A 95 28.51 20.30 3.67
N ALA A 96 28.83 21.46 4.22
CA ALA A 96 28.99 21.62 5.66
C ALA A 96 27.59 21.55 6.35
N PRO A 97 27.51 21.04 7.61
CA PRO A 97 26.28 21.04 8.36
C PRO A 97 25.64 22.43 8.44
N SER A 98 24.40 22.57 8.03
CA SER A 98 23.66 23.85 7.98
C SER A 98 22.29 23.74 8.66
N GLY A 99 21.81 24.84 9.23
CA GLY A 99 20.53 24.93 9.91
C GLY A 99 20.52 24.35 11.33
N GLU A 100 19.38 24.49 12.00
CA GLU A 100 19.18 23.97 13.35
C GLU A 100 18.96 22.45 13.32
N ARG A 101 19.56 21.76 14.29
CA ARG A 101 19.30 20.33 14.52
C ARG A 101 17.91 20.13 15.11
N ILE A 102 17.25 19.07 14.71
CA ILE A 102 16.02 18.62 15.36
C ILE A 102 16.38 17.71 16.51
N THR A 103 16.24 18.24 17.73
CA THR A 103 16.51 17.52 18.99
C THR A 103 15.22 17.16 19.74
N ALA A 104 14.12 17.88 19.54
CA ALA A 104 12.80 17.59 20.09
C ALA A 104 12.11 16.47 19.27
N VAL A 105 12.29 15.22 19.69
CA VAL A 105 11.77 14.04 18.97
C VAL A 105 10.26 13.93 19.07
N ARG A 106 9.61 13.37 18.04
CA ARG A 106 8.15 13.18 18.01
C ARG A 106 7.73 11.87 18.67
N PRO A 107 6.85 11.88 19.67
CA PRO A 107 6.26 10.67 20.22
C PRO A 107 5.50 9.89 19.13
N GLY A 108 5.67 8.56 19.12
CA GLY A 108 5.03 7.70 18.11
C GLY A 108 5.67 7.70 16.72
N HIS A 109 6.78 8.41 16.52
CA HIS A 109 7.59 8.40 15.28
C HIS A 109 8.87 7.58 15.44
N ALA A 110 9.62 7.40 14.35
CA ALA A 110 10.89 6.68 14.35
C ALA A 110 12.06 7.49 14.98
N ASP A 111 11.85 8.76 15.27
CA ASP A 111 12.88 9.74 15.64
C ASP A 111 13.78 9.23 16.77
N LEU A 112 13.23 8.95 17.96
CA LEU A 112 14.03 8.53 19.12
C LEU A 112 14.74 7.19 18.87
N ALA A 113 14.01 6.18 18.42
CA ALA A 113 14.59 4.86 18.19
C ALA A 113 15.66 4.91 17.10
N GLY A 114 15.46 5.73 16.07
CA GLY A 114 16.39 5.90 14.96
C GLY A 114 17.67 6.60 15.37
N VAL A 115 17.60 7.72 16.08
CA VAL A 115 18.82 8.44 16.54
C VAL A 115 19.66 7.59 17.48
N LEU A 116 19.02 6.82 18.37
CA LEU A 116 19.71 5.89 19.25
C LEU A 116 20.37 4.73 18.48
N LYS A 117 19.63 4.14 17.53
CA LYS A 117 20.12 2.99 16.75
C LYS A 117 21.29 3.35 15.86
N TYR A 118 21.25 4.52 15.21
CA TYR A 118 22.24 4.92 14.20
C TYR A 118 23.28 5.92 14.76
N ASP A 119 23.31 6.16 16.08
CA ASP A 119 24.18 7.12 16.78
C ASP A 119 24.17 8.50 16.11
N ARG A 120 22.97 9.03 15.85
CA ARG A 120 22.79 10.36 15.27
C ARG A 120 22.47 11.39 16.35
N ARG A 121 22.76 12.66 16.08
CA ARG A 121 22.51 13.78 17.00
C ARG A 121 21.49 14.77 16.45
N ASP A 122 20.96 14.49 15.26
CA ASP A 122 19.93 15.24 14.56
C ASP A 122 18.84 14.26 14.10
N ALA A 123 17.63 14.42 14.60
CA ALA A 123 16.52 13.58 14.20
C ALA A 123 16.14 13.78 12.72
N ARG A 124 16.65 14.83 12.06
CA ARG A 124 16.51 15.04 10.61
C ARG A 124 17.00 13.83 9.82
N ASP A 125 18.14 13.26 10.17
CA ASP A 125 18.72 12.09 9.51
C ASP A 125 17.79 10.88 9.50
N ILE A 126 16.90 10.77 10.49
CA ILE A 126 15.94 9.68 10.61
C ILE A 126 14.63 10.01 9.90
N LEU A 127 14.11 11.24 10.15
CA LEU A 127 12.80 11.61 9.65
C LEU A 127 12.74 11.73 8.12
N GLU A 128 13.84 12.10 7.47
CA GLU A 128 13.92 12.21 6.02
C GLU A 128 13.60 10.86 5.33
N ARG A 129 14.15 9.77 5.82
CA ARG A 129 13.90 8.43 5.24
C ARG A 129 12.67 7.75 5.82
N SER A 130 12.30 7.97 7.07
CA SER A 130 11.11 7.39 7.69
C SER A 130 9.80 8.09 7.29
N SER A 131 9.90 9.20 6.57
CA SER A 131 8.77 9.96 6.04
C SER A 131 7.89 9.12 5.10
N ALA A 132 6.57 9.32 5.18
CA ALA A 132 5.61 8.73 4.24
C ALA A 132 5.81 9.19 2.78
N ARG A 133 6.69 10.16 2.51
CA ARG A 133 7.11 10.53 1.14
C ARG A 133 7.73 9.35 0.38
N GLU A 134 8.39 8.44 1.07
CA GLU A 134 8.94 7.18 0.52
C GLU A 134 7.87 6.35 -0.19
N THR A 135 6.63 6.37 0.29
CA THR A 135 5.52 5.62 -0.32
C THR A 135 5.21 6.04 -1.76
N THR A 136 5.68 7.20 -2.23
CA THR A 136 5.64 7.59 -3.65
C THR A 136 6.26 6.49 -4.52
N MET A 137 7.42 5.97 -4.11
CA MET A 137 8.10 4.93 -4.89
C MET A 137 7.42 3.57 -4.74
N ARG A 138 6.82 3.25 -3.59
CA ARG A 138 5.99 2.04 -3.45
C ARG A 138 4.79 2.08 -4.40
N VAL A 139 4.14 3.24 -4.53
CA VAL A 139 3.02 3.41 -5.46
C VAL A 139 3.49 3.34 -6.92
N ALA A 140 4.65 3.90 -7.27
CA ALA A 140 5.22 3.78 -8.61
C ALA A 140 5.52 2.31 -8.97
N VAL A 141 6.13 1.54 -8.05
CA VAL A 141 6.36 0.09 -8.18
C VAL A 141 5.04 -0.66 -8.31
N GLY A 142 4.09 -0.38 -7.41
CA GLY A 142 2.77 -0.99 -7.43
C GLY A 142 1.97 -0.70 -8.70
N ALA A 143 2.13 0.50 -9.28
CA ALA A 143 1.49 0.86 -10.55
C ALA A 143 2.02 0.04 -11.74
N VAL A 144 3.30 -0.33 -11.73
CA VAL A 144 3.87 -1.30 -12.69
C VAL A 144 3.26 -2.69 -12.46
N CYS A 145 3.24 -3.16 -11.21
CA CYS A 145 2.68 -4.47 -10.86
C CYS A 145 1.18 -4.56 -11.16
N ARG A 146 0.41 -3.48 -10.97
CA ARG A 146 -1.01 -3.43 -11.36
C ARG A 146 -1.21 -3.63 -12.85
N GLN A 147 -0.37 -3.02 -13.69
CA GLN A 147 -0.45 -3.20 -15.15
C GLN A 147 -0.09 -4.64 -15.56
N LEU A 148 0.90 -5.25 -14.90
CA LEU A 148 1.21 -6.68 -15.08
C LEU A 148 0.00 -7.55 -14.72
N LEU A 149 -0.61 -7.34 -13.57
CA LEU A 149 -1.77 -8.10 -13.10
C LEU A 149 -3.00 -7.87 -13.98
N ALA A 150 -3.25 -6.64 -14.42
CA ALA A 150 -4.34 -6.30 -15.33
C ALA A 150 -4.20 -7.02 -16.69
N ALA A 151 -2.97 -7.14 -17.23
CA ALA A 151 -2.69 -7.92 -18.44
C ALA A 151 -2.97 -9.43 -18.29
N LEU A 152 -3.14 -9.91 -17.05
CA LEU A 152 -3.51 -11.28 -16.69
C LEU A 152 -4.97 -11.43 -16.24
N GLY A 153 -5.77 -10.35 -16.32
CA GLY A 153 -7.17 -10.33 -15.93
C GLY A 153 -7.38 -10.26 -14.41
N ILE A 154 -6.42 -9.70 -13.66
CA ILE A 154 -6.50 -9.51 -12.21
C ILE A 154 -6.66 -8.02 -11.92
N ASP A 155 -7.74 -7.65 -11.21
CA ASP A 155 -8.07 -6.28 -10.82
C ASP A 155 -7.92 -6.06 -9.32
N ILE A 156 -7.45 -4.85 -8.95
CA ILE A 156 -7.25 -4.44 -7.56
C ILE A 156 -7.94 -3.11 -7.33
N ALA A 157 -8.74 -3.03 -6.28
CA ALA A 157 -9.38 -1.81 -5.83
C ALA A 157 -9.32 -1.69 -4.31
N SER A 158 -9.53 -0.49 -3.78
CA SER A 158 -9.66 -0.26 -2.35
C SER A 158 -10.73 0.78 -2.04
N HIS A 159 -11.19 0.76 -0.80
CA HIS A 159 -11.96 1.85 -0.23
C HIS A 159 -11.65 2.05 1.24
N VAL A 160 -11.95 3.25 1.74
CA VAL A 160 -11.84 3.57 3.17
C VAL A 160 -13.11 3.12 3.87
N THR A 161 -12.95 2.32 4.91
CA THR A 161 -14.07 1.77 5.70
C THR A 161 -14.30 2.50 7.01
N GLU A 162 -13.27 3.20 7.55
CA GLU A 162 -13.39 3.92 8.82
C GLU A 162 -12.39 5.08 8.89
N ILE A 163 -12.80 6.22 9.44
CA ILE A 163 -11.92 7.32 9.86
C ILE A 163 -12.36 7.84 11.22
N GLY A 164 -11.44 7.87 12.19
CA GLY A 164 -11.66 8.47 13.51
C GLY A 164 -12.86 7.91 14.29
N GLY A 165 -13.16 6.61 14.11
CA GLY A 165 -14.29 5.93 14.73
C GLY A 165 -15.61 6.03 13.95
N VAL A 166 -15.63 6.75 12.82
CA VAL A 166 -16.79 6.81 11.91
C VAL A 166 -16.62 5.75 10.83
N ALA A 167 -17.43 4.71 10.86
CA ALA A 167 -17.38 3.57 9.95
C ALA A 167 -18.50 3.59 8.90
N VAL A 168 -18.27 2.91 7.78
CA VAL A 168 -19.29 2.52 6.81
C VAL A 168 -20.15 1.39 7.37
N ASP A 169 -21.35 1.21 6.84
CA ASP A 169 -22.10 -0.02 7.07
C ASP A 169 -21.53 -1.14 6.18
N ALA A 170 -20.72 -2.01 6.76
CA ALA A 170 -20.08 -3.10 6.02
C ALA A 170 -21.09 -4.05 5.38
N ALA A 171 -22.30 -4.17 5.91
CA ALA A 171 -23.35 -5.02 5.35
C ALA A 171 -23.98 -4.40 4.06
N ALA A 172 -23.86 -3.09 3.89
CA ALA A 172 -24.39 -2.36 2.73
C ALA A 172 -23.42 -2.34 1.54
N ILE A 173 -22.13 -2.69 1.73
CA ILE A 173 -21.10 -2.63 0.70
C ILE A 173 -20.75 -4.03 0.21
N ARG A 174 -20.91 -4.28 -1.08
CA ARG A 174 -20.48 -5.52 -1.73
C ARG A 174 -19.07 -5.33 -2.31
N ALA A 175 -18.30 -6.41 -2.37
CA ALA A 175 -16.98 -6.38 -2.99
C ALA A 175 -17.03 -5.84 -4.45
N ASP A 176 -18.10 -6.11 -5.18
CA ASP A 176 -18.30 -5.64 -6.56
C ASP A 176 -18.56 -4.13 -6.66
N ASP A 177 -19.01 -3.47 -5.59
CA ASP A 177 -19.26 -2.03 -5.55
C ASP A 177 -17.95 -1.23 -5.41
N ILE A 178 -16.86 -1.90 -5.01
CA ILE A 178 -15.56 -1.28 -4.80
C ILE A 178 -14.84 -1.20 -6.16
N GLY A 179 -14.85 -0.03 -6.75
CA GLY A 179 -14.27 0.23 -8.07
C GLY A 179 -12.99 1.07 -8.03
N VAL A 180 -12.16 0.89 -9.06
CA VAL A 180 -10.92 1.68 -9.25
C VAL A 180 -11.20 3.16 -9.50
N THR A 181 -12.42 3.51 -9.94
CA THR A 181 -12.84 4.85 -10.36
C THR A 181 -13.53 5.65 -9.28
N ASN A 182 -13.36 5.28 -8.00
CA ASN A 182 -13.91 6.11 -6.93
C ASN A 182 -13.25 7.50 -6.97
N SER A 183 -14.01 8.50 -7.42
CA SER A 183 -13.53 9.89 -7.54
C SER A 183 -13.65 10.66 -6.22
N ASP A 184 -14.21 10.05 -5.18
CA ASP A 184 -14.33 10.63 -3.86
C ASP A 184 -12.95 10.90 -3.25
N ASP A 185 -12.80 12.05 -2.62
CA ASP A 185 -11.53 12.48 -2.00
C ASP A 185 -11.21 11.72 -0.70
N LEU A 186 -12.16 10.96 -0.16
CA LEU A 186 -11.93 10.00 0.93
C LEU A 186 -11.66 8.57 0.43
N ASN A 187 -11.87 8.29 -0.86
CA ASN A 187 -11.89 6.94 -1.38
C ASN A 187 -12.92 6.05 -0.66
N CYS A 188 -14.09 6.59 -0.30
CA CYS A 188 -15.14 5.91 0.43
C CYS A 188 -16.31 5.58 -0.51
N CYS A 189 -16.81 4.33 -0.50
CA CYS A 189 -17.93 3.89 -1.34
C CYS A 189 -19.30 4.31 -0.77
N ASP A 190 -19.38 4.63 0.52
CA ASP A 190 -20.59 5.10 1.21
C ASP A 190 -20.57 6.63 1.34
N ALA A 191 -21.37 7.32 0.55
CA ALA A 191 -21.42 8.78 0.54
C ALA A 191 -21.90 9.38 1.87
N ALA A 192 -22.81 8.70 2.60
CA ALA A 192 -23.32 9.16 3.88
C ALA A 192 -22.27 9.02 4.99
N ALA A 193 -21.58 7.88 5.03
CA ALA A 193 -20.43 7.70 5.92
C ALA A 193 -19.30 8.68 5.57
N GLY A 194 -19.02 8.89 4.29
CA GLY A 194 -18.03 9.84 3.80
C GLY A 194 -18.29 11.27 4.26
N ALA A 195 -19.55 11.72 4.27
CA ALA A 195 -19.92 13.03 4.80
C ALA A 195 -19.56 13.14 6.31
N ARG A 196 -19.96 12.16 7.12
CA ARG A 196 -19.63 12.12 8.56
C ARG A 196 -18.12 12.02 8.82
N MET A 197 -17.38 11.28 7.98
CA MET A 197 -15.92 11.20 8.07
C MET A 197 -15.25 12.57 7.82
N ARG A 198 -15.77 13.38 6.86
CA ARG A 198 -15.27 14.75 6.63
C ARG A 198 -15.51 15.66 7.84
N GLU A 199 -16.70 15.63 8.41
CA GLU A 199 -17.02 16.37 9.65
C GLU A 199 -16.04 15.98 10.77
N ARG A 200 -15.77 14.69 10.94
CA ARG A 200 -14.83 14.19 11.96
C ARG A 200 -13.39 14.66 11.72
N ILE A 201 -12.95 14.73 10.45
CA ILE A 201 -11.63 15.27 10.07
C ILE A 201 -11.55 16.77 10.37
N ASP A 202 -12.61 17.54 10.09
CA ASP A 202 -12.64 18.98 10.36
C ASP A 202 -12.61 19.28 11.86
N GLU A 203 -13.32 18.51 12.69
CA GLU A 203 -13.22 18.59 14.15
C GLU A 203 -11.78 18.37 14.64
N ALA A 204 -11.12 17.30 14.17
CA ALA A 204 -9.74 17.01 14.54
C ALA A 204 -8.77 18.11 14.10
N LYS A 205 -8.97 18.67 12.90
CA LYS A 205 -8.19 19.78 12.37
C LYS A 205 -8.31 21.03 13.24
N LEU A 206 -9.52 21.35 13.67
CA LEU A 206 -9.77 22.49 14.58
C LEU A 206 -9.12 22.27 15.95
N ALA A 207 -9.09 21.04 16.44
CA ALA A 207 -8.41 20.66 17.68
C ALA A 207 -6.87 20.60 17.56
N GLY A 208 -6.32 20.73 16.34
CA GLY A 208 -4.88 20.58 16.10
C GLY A 208 -4.41 19.12 16.23
N ASP A 209 -5.30 18.16 16.05
CA ASP A 209 -5.10 16.73 16.21
C ASP A 209 -5.05 16.00 14.84
N THR A 210 -4.87 14.68 14.86
CA THR A 210 -4.81 13.82 13.68
C THR A 210 -5.67 12.58 13.87
N LEU A 211 -6.14 11.99 12.76
CA LEU A 211 -6.99 10.81 12.77
C LEU A 211 -6.34 9.65 12.00
N GLY A 212 -6.52 8.47 12.54
CA GLY A 212 -6.33 7.19 11.87
C GLY A 212 -7.62 6.65 11.29
N GLY A 213 -7.57 5.42 10.81
CA GLY A 213 -8.75 4.72 10.28
C GLY A 213 -8.38 3.39 9.65
N ILE A 214 -9.33 2.82 8.93
CA ILE A 214 -9.23 1.50 8.29
C ILE A 214 -9.58 1.64 6.82
N PHE A 215 -8.84 0.92 5.98
CA PHE A 215 -9.17 0.74 4.57
C PHE A 215 -9.20 -0.74 4.22
N GLU A 216 -9.98 -1.07 3.21
CA GLU A 216 -10.11 -2.41 2.66
C GLU A 216 -9.63 -2.45 1.21
N ILE A 217 -8.95 -3.52 0.85
CA ILE A 217 -8.45 -3.82 -0.50
C ILE A 217 -9.16 -5.07 -0.98
N VAL A 218 -9.69 -5.02 -2.20
CA VAL A 218 -10.34 -6.14 -2.88
C VAL A 218 -9.58 -6.46 -4.16
N VAL A 219 -9.28 -7.75 -4.35
CA VAL A 219 -8.64 -8.24 -5.59
C VAL A 219 -9.53 -9.30 -6.22
N ARG A 220 -9.78 -9.14 -7.52
CA ARG A 220 -10.61 -10.05 -8.32
C ARG A 220 -9.80 -10.70 -9.43
N GLY A 221 -10.26 -11.86 -9.91
CA GLY A 221 -9.65 -12.55 -11.04
C GLY A 221 -8.42 -13.39 -10.69
N LEU A 222 -8.10 -13.57 -9.41
CA LEU A 222 -7.02 -14.45 -8.98
C LEU A 222 -7.34 -15.91 -9.32
N PRO A 223 -6.40 -16.68 -9.88
CA PRO A 223 -6.57 -18.11 -10.06
C PRO A 223 -6.59 -18.81 -8.71
N THR A 224 -7.40 -19.85 -8.53
CA THR A 224 -7.33 -20.72 -7.35
C THR A 224 -5.95 -21.35 -7.23
N GLY A 225 -5.37 -21.40 -6.02
CA GLY A 225 -4.09 -22.07 -5.75
C GLY A 225 -2.86 -21.19 -6.04
N LEU A 226 -2.99 -19.88 -6.13
CA LEU A 226 -1.84 -18.96 -6.08
C LEU A 226 -1.31 -18.88 -4.65
N GLY A 227 0.01 -19.00 -4.47
CA GLY A 227 0.64 -19.12 -3.16
C GLY A 227 0.88 -20.57 -2.77
N THR A 228 1.12 -20.85 -1.48
CA THR A 228 1.43 -22.21 -1.01
C THR A 228 1.13 -22.40 0.48
N TYR A 229 0.76 -23.62 0.86
CA TYR A 229 0.64 -24.04 2.25
C TYR A 229 1.92 -24.70 2.78
N THR A 230 2.88 -25.02 1.91
CA THR A 230 3.98 -25.94 2.22
C THR A 230 5.05 -25.36 3.14
N GLN A 231 5.25 -24.03 3.13
CA GLN A 231 6.20 -23.34 3.99
C GLN A 231 5.64 -21.99 4.46
N TRP A 232 5.86 -21.67 5.73
CA TRP A 232 5.30 -20.52 6.41
C TRP A 232 5.67 -19.18 5.76
N ASP A 233 6.92 -19.03 5.30
CA ASP A 233 7.47 -17.82 4.68
C ASP A 233 7.01 -17.57 3.24
N ARG A 234 6.39 -18.58 2.61
CA ARG A 234 5.82 -18.51 1.26
C ARG A 234 4.30 -18.43 1.24
N ARG A 235 3.64 -18.54 2.38
CA ARG A 235 2.19 -18.37 2.51
C ARG A 235 1.80 -16.96 2.07
N LEU A 236 0.75 -16.86 1.24
CA LEU A 236 0.34 -15.58 0.65
C LEU A 236 -0.26 -14.63 1.71
N ASP A 237 -0.99 -15.18 2.69
CA ASP A 237 -1.52 -14.43 3.84
C ASP A 237 -0.40 -13.73 4.64
N GLY A 238 0.66 -14.48 4.99
CA GLY A 238 1.81 -13.94 5.72
C GLY A 238 2.57 -12.88 4.92
N ARG A 239 2.73 -13.08 3.61
CA ARG A 239 3.41 -12.14 2.70
C ARG A 239 2.61 -10.84 2.52
N LEU A 240 1.30 -10.92 2.35
CA LEU A 240 0.40 -9.76 2.27
C LEU A 240 0.40 -8.99 3.57
N ALA A 241 0.23 -9.67 4.71
CA ALA A 241 0.27 -9.04 6.02
C ALA A 241 1.60 -8.32 6.27
N GLY A 242 2.74 -8.95 5.96
CA GLY A 242 4.07 -8.34 6.10
C GLY A 242 4.27 -7.12 5.21
N ALA A 243 3.82 -7.17 3.96
CA ALA A 243 3.92 -6.06 3.02
C ALA A 243 3.09 -4.85 3.47
N LEU A 244 1.83 -5.09 3.89
CA LEU A 244 0.94 -4.03 4.38
C LEU A 244 1.41 -3.48 5.73
N MET A 245 1.85 -4.33 6.66
CA MET A 245 2.39 -3.91 7.97
C MET A 245 3.67 -3.06 7.82
N SER A 246 4.39 -3.19 6.71
CA SER A 246 5.59 -2.38 6.40
C SER A 246 5.28 -0.95 5.99
N ILE A 247 4.02 -0.61 5.69
CA ILE A 247 3.60 0.74 5.34
C ILE A 247 3.61 1.61 6.62
N GLN A 248 4.09 2.84 6.48
CA GLN A 248 4.17 3.78 7.60
C GLN A 248 2.80 3.94 8.28
N ALA A 249 2.80 3.92 9.60
CA ALA A 249 1.65 4.04 10.49
C ALA A 249 0.64 2.88 10.48
N ILE A 250 0.81 1.85 9.67
CA ILE A 250 -0.02 0.64 9.76
C ILE A 250 0.30 -0.12 11.05
N LYS A 251 -0.74 -0.52 11.79
CA LYS A 251 -0.66 -1.19 13.09
C LYS A 251 -1.46 -2.48 13.18
N GLY A 252 -2.28 -2.77 12.18
CA GLY A 252 -3.07 -3.99 12.09
C GLY A 252 -3.34 -4.36 10.63
N VAL A 253 -3.41 -5.67 10.36
CA VAL A 253 -3.80 -6.22 9.06
C VAL A 253 -4.72 -7.41 9.32
N GLU A 254 -5.82 -7.48 8.58
CA GLU A 254 -6.80 -8.57 8.64
C GLU A 254 -7.06 -9.11 7.23
N ILE A 255 -7.36 -10.40 7.12
CA ILE A 255 -7.78 -11.06 5.89
C ILE A 255 -9.18 -11.63 6.12
N GLY A 256 -10.11 -11.31 5.22
CA GLY A 256 -11.50 -11.73 5.35
C GLY A 256 -12.16 -11.22 6.63
N ALA A 257 -12.78 -12.10 7.40
CA ALA A 257 -13.43 -11.74 8.67
C ALA A 257 -12.42 -11.33 9.78
N GLY A 258 -11.11 -11.61 9.60
CA GLY A 258 -10.06 -11.14 10.50
C GLY A 258 -10.30 -11.53 11.97
N PHE A 259 -10.22 -10.56 12.87
CA PHE A 259 -10.44 -10.79 14.31
C PHE A 259 -11.86 -11.24 14.66
N ALA A 260 -12.87 -10.95 13.83
CA ALA A 260 -14.23 -11.41 14.05
C ALA A 260 -14.34 -12.96 14.05
N CYS A 261 -13.41 -13.66 13.39
CA CYS A 261 -13.34 -15.13 13.41
C CYS A 261 -13.25 -15.71 14.82
N ALA A 262 -12.60 -14.98 15.75
CA ALA A 262 -12.41 -15.45 17.12
C ALA A 262 -13.70 -15.43 17.97
N HIS A 263 -14.74 -14.76 17.49
CA HIS A 263 -16.00 -14.58 18.23
C HIS A 263 -17.10 -15.54 17.76
N LEU A 264 -16.87 -16.32 16.71
CA LEU A 264 -17.85 -17.20 16.09
C LEU A 264 -17.43 -18.66 16.20
N PRO A 265 -18.39 -19.60 16.34
CA PRO A 265 -18.10 -21.04 16.26
C PRO A 265 -17.70 -21.42 14.83
N GLY A 266 -16.97 -22.52 14.69
CA GLY A 266 -16.48 -22.98 13.38
C GLY A 266 -17.58 -23.17 12.34
N SER A 267 -18.76 -23.64 12.75
CA SER A 267 -19.93 -23.82 11.86
C SER A 267 -20.48 -22.53 11.28
N GLU A 268 -20.16 -21.37 11.90
CA GLU A 268 -20.62 -20.07 11.41
C GLU A 268 -19.53 -19.31 10.66
N ILE A 269 -18.24 -19.63 10.88
CA ILE A 269 -17.14 -18.88 10.28
C ILE A 269 -16.62 -19.51 8.99
N HIS A 270 -16.65 -20.84 8.85
CA HIS A 270 -16.15 -21.49 7.64
C HIS A 270 -17.10 -21.34 6.47
N ASP A 271 -16.54 -21.04 5.29
CA ASP A 271 -17.29 -20.86 4.04
C ASP A 271 -17.65 -22.24 3.47
N GLU A 272 -18.94 -22.62 3.54
CA GLU A 272 -19.42 -23.88 3.01
C GLU A 272 -19.29 -23.95 1.48
N LEU A 273 -18.96 -25.13 0.96
CA LEU A 273 -18.84 -25.41 -0.47
C LEU A 273 -20.10 -26.05 -1.01
N TYR A 274 -20.57 -25.51 -2.14
CA TYR A 274 -21.73 -26.03 -2.86
C TYR A 274 -21.37 -26.25 -4.33
N MET A 275 -22.07 -27.15 -5.00
CA MET A 275 -21.93 -27.36 -6.42
C MET A 275 -22.91 -26.44 -7.18
N GLY A 276 -22.42 -25.62 -8.08
CA GLY A 276 -23.23 -24.78 -8.97
C GLY A 276 -23.89 -25.57 -10.10
N ALA A 277 -24.88 -24.97 -10.73
CA ALA A 277 -25.56 -25.55 -11.91
C ALA A 277 -24.63 -25.72 -13.12
N ASP A 278 -23.52 -24.98 -13.14
CA ASP A 278 -22.46 -25.06 -14.15
C ASP A 278 -21.42 -26.15 -13.87
N GLY A 279 -21.66 -26.99 -12.83
CA GLY A 279 -20.74 -28.04 -12.41
C GLY A 279 -19.48 -27.56 -11.71
N ARG A 280 -19.45 -26.30 -11.24
CA ARG A 280 -18.31 -25.75 -10.51
C ARG A 280 -18.63 -25.50 -9.04
N PRO A 281 -17.69 -25.72 -8.12
CA PRO A 281 -17.91 -25.38 -6.72
C PRO A 281 -17.95 -23.85 -6.53
N TYR A 282 -18.82 -23.41 -5.63
CA TYR A 282 -18.89 -22.03 -5.19
C TYR A 282 -19.10 -21.93 -3.69
N ARG A 283 -18.84 -20.75 -3.12
CA ARG A 283 -19.10 -20.43 -1.71
C ARG A 283 -20.22 -19.41 -1.60
N LYS A 284 -21.07 -19.56 -0.58
CA LYS A 284 -22.13 -18.56 -0.30
C LYS A 284 -21.62 -17.35 0.46
N THR A 285 -20.52 -17.52 1.16
CA THR A 285 -19.86 -16.48 1.97
C THR A 285 -18.38 -16.45 1.61
N ASN A 286 -17.69 -15.37 1.96
CA ASN A 286 -16.24 -15.21 1.77
C ASN A 286 -15.59 -14.70 3.07
N ARG A 287 -15.82 -15.39 4.17
CA ARG A 287 -15.26 -15.04 5.48
C ARG A 287 -13.76 -15.30 5.56
N ALA A 288 -13.28 -16.28 4.79
CA ALA A 288 -11.86 -16.54 4.59
C ALA A 288 -11.14 -15.41 3.82
N GLY A 289 -11.89 -14.50 3.17
CA GLY A 289 -11.33 -13.38 2.40
C GLY A 289 -10.51 -13.82 1.21
N GLY A 290 -10.91 -14.89 0.52
CA GLY A 290 -10.25 -15.39 -0.69
C GLY A 290 -8.97 -16.20 -0.43
N LEU A 291 -8.58 -16.45 0.82
CA LEU A 291 -7.37 -17.20 1.18
C LEU A 291 -7.68 -18.34 2.15
N GLU A 292 -7.27 -19.54 1.80
CA GLU A 292 -7.31 -20.72 2.64
C GLU A 292 -5.95 -21.42 2.64
N GLY A 293 -5.41 -21.70 3.81
CA GLY A 293 -4.11 -22.35 3.94
C GLY A 293 -2.93 -21.59 3.33
N GLY A 294 -3.05 -20.27 3.13
CA GLY A 294 -2.02 -19.44 2.49
C GLY A 294 -2.05 -19.46 0.96
N MET A 295 -3.14 -19.95 0.37
CA MET A 295 -3.39 -19.98 -1.08
C MET A 295 -4.72 -19.31 -1.40
N THR A 296 -4.81 -18.74 -2.61
CA THR A 296 -6.09 -18.24 -3.14
C THR A 296 -7.07 -19.39 -3.36
N ASN A 297 -8.35 -19.16 -3.05
CA ASN A 297 -9.42 -20.15 -3.16
C ASN A 297 -10.42 -19.89 -4.31
N GLY A 298 -10.16 -18.86 -5.13
CA GLY A 298 -11.00 -18.48 -6.27
C GLY A 298 -12.00 -17.36 -5.97
N GLU A 299 -12.30 -17.11 -4.69
CA GLU A 299 -13.11 -15.96 -4.28
C GLU A 299 -12.30 -14.66 -4.30
N PRO A 300 -12.94 -13.47 -4.30
CA PRO A 300 -12.23 -12.21 -4.16
C PRO A 300 -11.35 -12.18 -2.92
N LEU A 301 -10.10 -11.76 -3.08
CA LEU A 301 -9.20 -11.52 -1.95
C LEU A 301 -9.63 -10.22 -1.25
N ILE A 302 -9.85 -10.30 0.06
CA ILE A 302 -10.25 -9.16 0.90
C ILE A 302 -9.21 -8.98 2.02
N VAL A 303 -8.55 -7.82 2.04
CA VAL A 303 -7.54 -7.49 3.05
C VAL A 303 -7.84 -6.11 3.63
N ARG A 304 -7.86 -5.98 4.96
CA ARG A 304 -8.02 -4.72 5.66
C ARG A 304 -6.76 -4.33 6.40
N ALA A 305 -6.51 -3.02 6.49
CA ALA A 305 -5.39 -2.50 7.26
C ALA A 305 -5.81 -1.29 8.09
N ALA A 306 -5.37 -1.29 9.35
CA ALA A 306 -5.60 -0.23 10.32
C ALA A 306 -4.39 0.69 10.41
N MET A 307 -4.61 1.98 10.15
CA MET A 307 -3.62 3.05 10.25
C MET A 307 -3.83 3.85 11.53
N LYS A 308 -2.78 3.98 12.35
CA LYS A 308 -2.82 4.90 13.51
C LYS A 308 -2.80 6.37 13.05
N PRO A 309 -3.24 7.32 13.90
CA PRO A 309 -3.06 8.76 13.66
C PRO A 309 -1.60 9.13 13.38
N ILE A 310 -1.40 10.17 12.57
CA ILE A 310 -0.07 10.69 12.25
C ILE A 310 0.53 11.32 13.51
N PRO A 311 1.81 11.03 13.85
CA PRO A 311 2.41 11.46 15.12
C PRO A 311 2.81 12.94 15.17
N THR A 312 2.64 13.70 14.09
CA THR A 312 2.94 15.13 14.03
C THR A 312 1.64 15.92 14.20
N LEU A 313 1.41 16.49 15.38
CA LEU A 313 0.22 17.23 15.73
C LEU A 313 0.49 18.73 15.71
N MET A 314 -0.51 19.55 15.34
CA MET A 314 -0.46 21.01 15.46
C MET A 314 -0.56 21.45 16.93
N ALA A 315 -1.25 20.67 17.78
CA ALA A 315 -1.18 20.73 19.24
C ALA A 315 -0.17 19.68 19.74
N PRO A 316 1.14 20.00 19.80
CA PRO A 316 2.20 19.00 19.97
C PRO A 316 2.16 18.38 21.35
N LEU A 317 2.47 17.08 21.40
CA LEU A 317 2.62 16.34 22.64
C LEU A 317 3.91 16.73 23.36
N GLN A 318 3.98 16.44 24.67
CA GLN A 318 5.19 16.56 25.45
C GLN A 318 6.24 15.52 24.99
N THR A 319 7.50 15.93 24.93
CA THR A 319 8.65 15.09 24.62
C THR A 319 9.88 15.56 25.40
N ILE A 320 11.05 15.03 25.04
CA ILE A 320 12.36 15.42 25.57
C ILE A 320 13.21 16.03 24.46
N ASP A 321 14.04 16.98 24.82
CA ASP A 321 15.14 17.46 23.98
C ASP A 321 16.35 16.53 24.14
N LEU A 322 16.84 15.96 23.03
CA LEU A 322 17.96 15.01 23.05
C LEU A 322 19.31 15.66 23.41
N ALA A 323 19.45 16.97 23.27
CA ALA A 323 20.69 17.67 23.59
C ALA A 323 20.77 18.04 25.08
N THR A 324 19.63 18.38 25.71
CA THR A 324 19.60 18.87 27.10
C THR A 324 18.99 17.87 28.07
N GLY A 325 18.17 16.91 27.60
CA GLY A 325 17.39 16.01 28.44
C GLY A 325 16.13 16.66 29.06
N GLU A 326 15.86 17.92 28.74
CA GLU A 326 14.72 18.66 29.30
C GLU A 326 13.40 18.29 28.64
N ALA A 327 12.31 18.47 29.39
CA ALA A 327 10.95 18.32 28.88
C ALA A 327 10.60 19.50 27.99
N VAL A 328 10.19 19.21 26.73
CA VAL A 328 9.84 20.21 25.72
C VAL A 328 8.60 19.77 24.93
N SER A 329 8.04 20.66 24.12
CA SER A 329 7.02 20.29 23.12
C SER A 329 7.69 19.61 21.93
N ALA A 330 7.05 18.58 21.38
CA ALA A 330 7.52 17.88 20.18
C ALA A 330 7.67 18.83 18.98
N SER A 331 8.63 18.53 18.10
CA SER A 331 8.83 19.30 16.88
C SER A 331 7.59 19.31 15.98
N LYS A 332 7.28 20.48 15.43
CA LYS A 332 6.19 20.65 14.46
C LYS A 332 6.74 20.56 13.04
N GLU A 333 6.17 19.66 12.27
CA GLU A 333 6.40 19.57 10.83
C GLU A 333 5.06 19.76 10.10
N ARG A 334 5.10 20.18 8.84
CA ARG A 334 3.89 20.18 8.00
C ARG A 334 3.33 18.77 7.87
N SER A 335 2.11 18.55 8.30
CA SER A 335 1.48 17.24 8.38
C SER A 335 0.04 17.26 7.86
N ASP A 336 -0.46 16.07 7.54
CA ASP A 336 -1.86 15.84 7.23
C ASP A 336 -2.66 15.69 8.54
N THR A 337 -3.94 16.05 8.53
CA THR A 337 -4.88 15.70 9.61
C THR A 337 -5.29 14.23 9.50
N CYS A 338 -5.46 13.74 8.27
CA CYS A 338 -5.78 12.34 7.96
C CYS A 338 -5.06 11.92 6.69
N ALA A 339 -4.43 10.73 6.70
CA ALA A 339 -3.76 10.15 5.53
C ALA A 339 -4.32 8.79 5.12
N VAL A 340 -5.43 8.35 5.71
CA VAL A 340 -6.04 7.03 5.43
C VAL A 340 -6.40 6.85 3.95
N PRO A 341 -6.98 7.86 3.24
CA PRO A 341 -7.24 7.73 1.80
C PRO A 341 -5.98 7.49 0.97
N ALA A 342 -4.88 8.18 1.30
CA ALA A 342 -3.60 7.93 0.62
C ALA A 342 -3.01 6.56 0.97
N ALA A 343 -3.16 6.13 2.23
CA ALA A 343 -2.69 4.82 2.69
C ALA A 343 -3.41 3.66 1.97
N SER A 344 -4.69 3.82 1.60
CA SER A 344 -5.42 2.81 0.81
C SER A 344 -4.78 2.59 -0.56
N VAL A 345 -4.34 3.66 -1.23
CA VAL A 345 -3.62 3.57 -2.52
C VAL A 345 -2.24 2.91 -2.36
N VAL A 346 -1.53 3.20 -1.27
CA VAL A 346 -0.26 2.52 -0.94
C VAL A 346 -0.52 1.03 -0.64
N GLY A 347 -1.62 0.71 0.04
CA GLY A 347 -2.06 -0.66 0.30
C GLY A 347 -2.32 -1.44 -0.98
N GLU A 348 -3.07 -0.85 -1.94
CA GLU A 348 -3.24 -1.44 -3.28
C GLU A 348 -1.89 -1.73 -3.96
N ALA A 349 -0.97 -0.77 -3.89
CA ALA A 349 0.34 -0.89 -4.52
C ALA A 349 1.18 -2.04 -3.93
N MET A 350 1.21 -2.17 -2.61
CA MET A 350 1.94 -3.25 -1.92
C MET A 350 1.28 -4.61 -2.13
N THR A 351 -0.05 -4.66 -2.17
CA THR A 351 -0.81 -5.87 -2.54
C THR A 351 -0.50 -6.29 -3.98
N ALA A 352 -0.49 -5.32 -4.92
CA ALA A 352 -0.14 -5.59 -6.31
C ALA A 352 1.27 -6.17 -6.45
N PHE A 353 2.24 -5.64 -5.73
CA PHE A 353 3.61 -6.17 -5.74
C PHE A 353 3.68 -7.62 -5.24
N VAL A 354 3.04 -7.93 -4.10
CA VAL A 354 3.04 -9.30 -3.55
C VAL A 354 2.39 -10.30 -4.50
N LEU A 355 1.26 -9.91 -5.11
CA LEU A 355 0.53 -10.77 -6.05
C LEU A 355 1.28 -10.94 -7.37
N ALA A 356 1.89 -9.87 -7.90
CA ALA A 356 2.73 -9.94 -9.09
C ALA A 356 3.93 -10.89 -8.88
N ASP A 357 4.61 -10.78 -7.72
CA ASP A 357 5.70 -11.70 -7.37
C ASP A 357 5.21 -13.14 -7.20
N ALA A 358 4.04 -13.35 -6.60
CA ALA A 358 3.46 -14.70 -6.47
C ALA A 358 3.14 -15.31 -7.84
N VAL A 359 2.56 -14.53 -8.76
CA VAL A 359 2.27 -14.96 -10.14
C VAL A 359 3.56 -15.29 -10.90
N CYS A 360 4.53 -14.37 -10.90
CA CYS A 360 5.81 -14.60 -11.58
C CYS A 360 6.60 -15.77 -10.99
N SER A 361 6.46 -16.04 -9.69
CA SER A 361 7.12 -17.18 -9.03
C SER A 361 6.46 -18.52 -9.32
N GLN A 362 5.15 -18.55 -9.60
CA GLN A 362 4.41 -19.79 -9.85
C GLN A 362 4.34 -20.15 -11.34
N PHE A 363 4.29 -19.14 -12.20
CA PHE A 363 4.21 -19.31 -13.66
C PHE A 363 5.47 -18.80 -14.31
N SER A 364 5.88 -19.38 -15.45
CA SER A 364 7.09 -18.94 -16.18
C SER A 364 7.04 -17.44 -16.49
N ALA A 365 8.06 -16.67 -16.11
CA ALA A 365 7.97 -15.22 -16.08
C ALA A 365 9.12 -14.44 -16.73
N ASP A 366 9.94 -15.04 -17.58
CA ASP A 366 10.98 -14.30 -18.31
C ASP A 366 10.40 -13.36 -19.36
N ASN A 367 9.23 -13.69 -19.91
CA ASN A 367 8.49 -12.83 -20.83
C ASN A 367 6.97 -12.99 -20.68
N MET A 368 6.23 -12.00 -21.17
CA MET A 368 4.77 -11.97 -21.07
C MET A 368 4.07 -13.07 -21.85
N THR A 369 4.62 -13.52 -22.98
CA THR A 369 4.04 -14.58 -23.81
C THR A 369 4.00 -15.91 -23.05
N ASP A 370 5.12 -16.31 -22.48
CA ASP A 370 5.22 -17.56 -21.71
C ASP A 370 4.42 -17.48 -20.41
N LEU A 371 4.44 -16.32 -19.72
CA LEU A 371 3.66 -16.10 -18.51
C LEU A 371 2.16 -16.24 -18.77
N GLN A 372 1.66 -15.62 -19.83
CA GLN A 372 0.24 -15.70 -20.23
C GLN A 372 -0.16 -17.12 -20.64
N ALA A 373 0.70 -17.80 -21.42
CA ALA A 373 0.46 -19.18 -21.83
C ALA A 373 0.44 -20.15 -20.65
N SER A 374 1.38 -20.01 -19.70
CA SER A 374 1.46 -20.84 -18.50
C SER A 374 0.22 -20.65 -17.60
N LEU A 375 -0.21 -19.41 -17.38
CA LEU A 375 -1.40 -19.11 -16.59
C LEU A 375 -2.67 -19.61 -17.29
N ALA A 376 -2.78 -19.46 -18.62
CA ALA A 376 -3.92 -19.96 -19.39
C ALA A 376 -4.03 -21.50 -19.32
N ALA A 377 -2.90 -22.21 -19.48
CA ALA A 377 -2.87 -23.67 -19.33
C ALA A 377 -3.26 -24.13 -17.92
N TYR A 378 -2.81 -23.39 -16.90
CA TYR A 378 -3.20 -23.65 -15.51
C TYR A 378 -4.72 -23.48 -15.29
N ARG A 379 -5.29 -22.38 -15.79
CA ARG A 379 -6.75 -22.12 -15.70
C ARG A 379 -7.57 -23.18 -16.45
N ALA A 380 -7.12 -23.61 -17.63
CA ALA A 380 -7.75 -24.67 -18.41
C ALA A 380 -7.77 -26.00 -17.62
N ARG A 381 -6.62 -26.42 -17.06
CA ARG A 381 -6.54 -27.60 -16.22
C ARG A 381 -7.47 -27.55 -15.01
N LEU A 382 -7.58 -26.42 -14.34
CA LEU A 382 -8.54 -26.25 -13.22
C LEU A 382 -10.00 -26.42 -13.66
N ALA A 383 -10.34 -25.93 -14.86
CA ALA A 383 -11.71 -26.10 -15.40
C ALA A 383 -12.03 -27.56 -15.74
N GLU A 384 -11.05 -28.33 -16.25
CA GLU A 384 -11.21 -29.76 -16.59
C GLU A 384 -11.47 -30.66 -15.38
N VAL A 385 -10.96 -30.31 -14.20
CA VAL A 385 -11.17 -31.09 -12.95
C VAL A 385 -12.65 -31.32 -12.68
N TRP A 386 -13.49 -30.35 -12.99
CA TRP A 386 -14.94 -30.39 -12.70
C TRP A 386 -15.79 -30.93 -13.86
N GLN A 387 -15.21 -31.03 -15.07
CA GLN A 387 -15.90 -31.60 -16.23
C GLN A 387 -15.89 -33.13 -16.25
N ASN A 388 -14.93 -33.75 -15.52
CA ASN A 388 -14.71 -35.19 -15.51
C ASN A 388 -15.09 -35.82 -14.14
N ALA A 389 -15.69 -35.06 -13.22
CA ALA A 389 -16.21 -35.51 -11.94
C ALA A 389 -17.72 -35.74 -12.02
#